data_4890b91564be62f24057351ff3e17512
#
_entry.id   4890b91564be62f24057351ff3e17512
#
_cell.length_a   1.000
_cell.length_b   1.000
_cell.length_c   1.000
_cell.angle_alpha   90.00
_cell.angle_beta   90.00
_cell.angle_gamma   90.00
#
_symmetry.space_group_name_H-M   'P 1'
#
loop_
_entity.id
_entity.type
_entity.pdbx_description
1 polymer ?
#
loop_
_entity_poly.entity_id
_entity_poly.type
_entity_poly.pdbx_seq_one_letter_code
_entity_poly.pdbx_strand_id
1 'polypeptide(L)'
;FGGHFGFLAKFMPHDDFARLDYQRDRARLTGDPVRLTETMKTFRNTGTVDLEGLDRSRFSASRASDADILATIRSVHTETGYVVDPHTACGFHGIHASRPTLVMSTAHPAKFPMAIQQAIGVEVTHPTLEKLKTIQDTRFTMGSNPSELRSFIDSRLKHT
;
A
#
# COMPACT_ATOMS: atom_id res chain seq x y z
N PHE A 1 11.71 9.70 2.80
CA PHE A 1 10.32 9.25 2.50
C PHE A 1 10.15 8.86 1.02
N GLY A 2 10.85 9.51 0.08
CA GLY A 2 10.64 9.37 -1.37
C GLY A 2 10.72 7.97 -1.98
N GLY A 3 11.59 7.11 -1.48
CA GLY A 3 11.74 5.76 -2.03
C GLY A 3 10.58 4.80 -1.69
N HIS A 4 9.85 5.05 -0.62
CA HIS A 4 8.79 4.14 -0.17
C HIS A 4 7.47 4.35 -0.91
N PHE A 5 7.09 5.58 -1.20
CA PHE A 5 5.85 5.86 -1.94
C PHE A 5 5.94 5.40 -3.40
N GLY A 6 7.07 5.61 -4.05
CA GLY A 6 7.28 5.09 -5.39
C GLY A 6 7.22 3.57 -5.48
N PHE A 7 7.66 2.87 -4.44
CA PHE A 7 7.57 1.41 -4.36
C PHE A 7 6.12 0.94 -4.14
N LEU A 8 5.38 1.58 -3.26
CA LEU A 8 3.98 1.29 -3.00
C LEU A 8 3.11 1.55 -4.23
N ALA A 9 3.32 2.66 -4.94
CA ALA A 9 2.60 2.97 -6.18
C ALA A 9 2.81 1.90 -7.26
N LYS A 10 3.97 1.25 -7.29
CA LYS A 10 4.26 0.16 -8.24
C LYS A 10 3.48 -1.13 -7.93
N PHE A 11 3.02 -1.30 -6.69
CA PHE A 11 2.32 -2.50 -6.22
C PHE A 11 0.87 -2.28 -5.79
N MET A 12 0.47 -1.05 -5.50
CA MET A 12 -0.83 -0.73 -4.91
C MET A 12 -1.99 -0.44 -5.88
N PRO A 13 -1.81 -0.14 -7.18
CA PRO A 13 -2.97 0.13 -8.02
C PRO A 13 -3.96 -1.05 -8.12
N HIS A 14 -3.65 -2.17 -7.50
CA HIS A 14 -4.38 -3.40 -7.76
C HIS A 14 -4.69 -4.25 -6.51
N ASP A 15 -4.55 -3.68 -5.29
CA ASP A 15 -4.32 -4.54 -4.13
C ASP A 15 -5.51 -5.35 -3.65
N ASP A 16 -6.74 -4.97 -3.83
CA ASP A 16 -7.83 -5.79 -3.31
C ASP A 16 -8.61 -6.55 -4.39
N PHE A 17 -8.91 -5.95 -5.52
CA PHE A 17 -9.48 -6.67 -6.65
C PHE A 17 -8.45 -7.53 -7.37
N ALA A 18 -7.24 -7.03 -7.53
CA ALA A 18 -6.16 -7.78 -8.11
C ALA A 18 -5.61 -8.87 -7.18
N ARG A 19 -5.85 -8.83 -5.88
CA ARG A 19 -5.39 -9.88 -4.98
C ARG A 19 -6.12 -11.20 -5.20
N LEU A 20 -7.41 -11.17 -5.50
CA LEU A 20 -8.16 -12.36 -5.89
C LEU A 20 -7.78 -12.83 -7.30
N ASP A 21 -7.69 -11.91 -8.25
CA ASP A 21 -7.23 -12.22 -9.61
C ASP A 21 -5.74 -12.50 -9.64
N TYR A 22 -4.92 -11.79 -8.86
CA TYR A 22 -3.50 -12.07 -8.70
C TYR A 22 -3.24 -13.46 -8.13
N GLN A 23 -3.98 -13.95 -7.17
CA GLN A 23 -3.85 -15.32 -6.69
C GLN A 23 -4.33 -16.34 -7.74
N ARG A 24 -5.38 -16.02 -8.48
CA ARG A 24 -5.86 -16.87 -9.59
C ARG A 24 -4.90 -16.85 -10.77
N ASP A 25 -4.41 -15.68 -11.17
CA ASP A 25 -3.49 -15.53 -12.28
C ASP A 25 -2.06 -15.91 -11.87
N ARG A 26 -1.71 -15.79 -10.60
CA ARG A 26 -0.50 -16.36 -10.02
C ARG A 26 -0.49 -17.89 -10.08
N ALA A 27 -1.62 -18.55 -9.81
CA ALA A 27 -1.78 -19.97 -10.01
C ALA A 27 -1.72 -20.36 -11.50
N ARG A 28 -2.17 -19.47 -12.41
CA ARG A 28 -2.06 -19.65 -13.86
C ARG A 28 -0.66 -19.33 -14.40
N LEU A 29 -0.01 -18.29 -13.88
CA LEU A 29 1.31 -17.86 -14.33
C LEU A 29 2.42 -18.78 -13.87
N THR A 30 2.31 -19.37 -12.71
CA THR A 30 3.36 -20.21 -12.19
C THR A 30 2.92 -21.65 -11.96
N GLY A 31 1.66 -21.89 -11.55
CA GLY A 31 1.22 -23.22 -11.12
C GLY A 31 2.16 -23.88 -10.08
N ASP A 32 3.29 -23.21 -9.81
CA ASP A 32 4.43 -23.70 -9.05
C ASP A 32 4.85 -22.69 -7.97
N PRO A 33 4.61 -22.98 -6.69
CA PRO A 33 5.03 -22.12 -5.60
C PRO A 33 6.55 -21.97 -5.48
N VAL A 34 7.33 -22.92 -5.99
CA VAL A 34 8.80 -22.83 -6.00
C VAL A 34 9.23 -21.73 -6.96
N ARG A 35 8.72 -21.74 -8.18
CA ARG A 35 9.00 -20.70 -9.20
C ARG A 35 8.61 -19.30 -8.68
N LEU A 36 7.49 -19.19 -7.97
CA LEU A 36 7.11 -17.91 -7.37
C LEU A 36 8.14 -17.46 -6.32
N THR A 37 8.58 -18.35 -5.46
CA THR A 37 9.57 -18.05 -4.42
C THR A 37 10.87 -17.56 -5.05
N GLU A 38 11.33 -18.20 -6.11
CA GLU A 38 12.53 -17.80 -6.85
C GLU A 38 12.34 -16.44 -7.53
N THR A 39 11.20 -16.21 -8.15
CA THR A 39 10.84 -14.92 -8.77
C THR A 39 10.87 -13.80 -7.74
N MET A 40 10.28 -14.00 -6.58
CA MET A 40 10.29 -13.01 -5.50
C MET A 40 11.68 -12.81 -4.89
N LYS A 41 12.51 -13.85 -4.83
CA LYS A 41 13.90 -13.75 -4.42
C LYS A 41 14.72 -12.93 -5.41
N THR A 42 14.55 -13.19 -6.70
CA THR A 42 15.19 -12.42 -7.77
C THR A 42 14.78 -10.94 -7.67
N PHE A 43 13.50 -10.66 -7.54
CA PHE A 43 13.00 -9.31 -7.40
C PHE A 43 13.60 -8.57 -6.20
N ARG A 44 13.71 -9.23 -5.04
CA ARG A 44 14.34 -8.62 -3.83
C ARG A 44 15.82 -8.29 -4.06
N ASN A 45 16.52 -9.14 -4.79
CA ASN A 45 17.97 -8.99 -4.98
C ASN A 45 18.32 -7.97 -6.08
N THR A 46 17.49 -7.88 -7.13
CA THR A 46 17.78 -7.09 -8.33
C THR A 46 16.90 -5.84 -8.46
N GLY A 47 15.81 -5.75 -7.68
CA GLY A 47 14.80 -4.70 -7.81
C GLY A 47 13.91 -4.82 -9.06
N THR A 48 14.16 -5.82 -9.90
CA THR A 48 13.42 -6.05 -11.16
C THR A 48 13.19 -7.52 -11.39
N VAL A 49 12.10 -7.86 -12.06
CA VAL A 49 11.82 -9.21 -12.55
C VAL A 49 10.93 -9.10 -13.78
N ASP A 50 11.18 -9.92 -14.78
CA ASP A 50 10.28 -10.07 -15.91
C ASP A 50 9.20 -11.12 -15.56
N LEU A 51 7.94 -10.71 -15.72
CA LEU A 51 6.78 -11.58 -15.53
C LEU A 51 6.28 -12.02 -16.90
N GLU A 52 6.84 -13.10 -17.41
CA GLU A 52 6.34 -13.74 -18.61
C GLU A 52 4.88 -14.15 -18.43
N GLY A 53 4.05 -13.90 -19.43
CA GLY A 53 2.63 -14.28 -19.43
C GLY A 53 1.69 -13.34 -18.66
N LEU A 54 2.16 -12.19 -18.16
CA LEU A 54 1.27 -11.18 -17.59
C LEU A 54 0.33 -10.64 -18.67
N ASP A 55 -0.97 -10.76 -18.43
CA ASP A 55 -1.99 -10.19 -19.32
C ASP A 55 -2.04 -8.66 -19.19
N ARG A 56 -1.27 -7.99 -20.03
CA ARG A 56 -1.18 -6.51 -20.04
C ARG A 56 -2.45 -5.83 -20.54
N SER A 57 -3.42 -6.57 -21.08
CA SER A 57 -4.73 -6.01 -21.44
C SER A 57 -5.60 -5.76 -20.20
N ARG A 58 -5.35 -6.54 -19.13
CA ARG A 58 -6.11 -6.48 -17.87
C ARG A 58 -5.38 -5.71 -16.76
N PHE A 59 -4.04 -5.68 -16.83
CA PHE A 59 -3.21 -5.08 -15.79
C PHE A 59 -2.34 -3.99 -16.39
N SER A 60 -2.37 -2.83 -15.77
CA SER A 60 -1.44 -1.75 -16.04
C SER A 60 -0.83 -1.27 -14.73
N ALA A 61 0.34 -0.66 -14.81
CA ALA A 61 1.00 -0.06 -13.67
C ALA A 61 1.34 1.39 -13.96
N SER A 62 1.21 2.24 -12.96
CA SER A 62 1.69 3.60 -12.97
C SER A 62 2.68 3.83 -11.83
N ARG A 63 3.45 4.90 -11.93
CA ARG A 63 4.39 5.33 -10.90
C ARG A 63 4.19 6.82 -10.64
N ALA A 64 4.07 7.18 -9.36
CA ALA A 64 4.07 8.57 -8.93
C ALA A 64 5.35 8.88 -8.13
N SER A 65 5.95 10.04 -8.38
CA SER A 65 6.96 10.61 -7.50
C SER A 65 6.31 11.30 -6.29
N ASP A 66 7.08 11.67 -5.28
CA ASP A 66 6.58 12.45 -4.15
C ASP A 66 5.96 13.78 -4.61
N ALA A 67 6.57 14.41 -5.61
CA ALA A 67 6.03 15.64 -6.20
C ALA A 67 4.66 15.41 -6.87
N ASP A 68 4.49 14.31 -7.59
CA ASP A 68 3.22 13.93 -8.21
C ASP A 68 2.14 13.65 -7.15
N ILE A 69 2.52 12.96 -6.07
CA ILE A 69 1.63 12.66 -4.94
C ILE A 69 1.13 13.96 -4.30
N LEU A 70 2.03 14.87 -3.96
CA LEU A 70 1.67 16.15 -3.35
C LEU A 70 0.82 17.01 -4.29
N ALA A 71 1.14 17.03 -5.58
CA ALA A 71 0.34 17.72 -6.59
C ALA A 71 -1.06 17.12 -6.70
N THR A 72 -1.18 15.80 -6.68
CA THR A 72 -2.47 15.10 -6.75
C THR A 72 -3.32 15.41 -5.51
N ILE A 73 -2.75 15.36 -4.29
CA ILE A 73 -3.47 15.74 -3.07
C ILE A 73 -4.02 17.15 -3.18
N ARG A 74 -3.19 18.08 -3.67
CA ARG A 74 -3.59 19.49 -3.85
C ARG A 74 -4.71 19.65 -4.88
N SER A 75 -4.60 18.99 -6.04
CA SER A 75 -5.60 19.07 -7.09
C SER A 75 -6.94 18.54 -6.62
N VAL A 76 -6.98 17.33 -6.06
CA VAL A 76 -8.23 16.73 -5.55
C VAL A 76 -8.85 17.60 -4.46
N HIS A 77 -8.06 18.13 -3.54
CA HIS A 77 -8.58 19.03 -2.51
C HIS A 77 -9.14 20.32 -3.09
N THR A 78 -8.45 20.92 -4.05
CA THR A 78 -8.90 22.18 -4.69
C THR A 78 -10.20 21.98 -5.46
N GLU A 79 -10.33 20.86 -6.17
CA GLU A 79 -11.47 20.59 -7.05
C GLU A 79 -12.71 20.10 -6.30
N THR A 80 -12.50 19.35 -5.19
CA THR A 80 -13.59 18.62 -4.53
C THR A 80 -13.77 18.94 -3.04
N GLY A 81 -12.79 19.59 -2.42
CA GLY A 81 -12.71 19.76 -0.98
C GLY A 81 -12.30 18.47 -0.21
N TYR A 82 -12.17 17.36 -0.91
CA TYR A 82 -11.80 16.08 -0.29
C TYR A 82 -10.28 15.95 -0.10
N VAL A 83 -9.86 15.49 1.06
CA VAL A 83 -8.43 15.26 1.36
C VAL A 83 -8.13 13.78 1.20
N VAL A 84 -7.36 13.43 0.18
CA VAL A 84 -6.87 12.08 -0.04
C VAL A 84 -5.55 11.86 0.69
N ASP A 85 -5.31 10.64 1.15
CA ASP A 85 -4.01 10.26 1.68
C ASP A 85 -2.99 10.00 0.55
N PRO A 86 -1.67 9.98 0.86
CA PRO A 86 -0.64 9.79 -0.17
C PRO A 86 -0.73 8.48 -0.94
N HIS A 87 -1.23 7.41 -0.33
CA HIS A 87 -1.39 6.12 -1.03
C HIS A 87 -2.54 6.19 -2.04
N THR A 88 -3.67 6.75 -1.63
CA THR A 88 -4.81 7.00 -2.51
C THR A 88 -4.43 7.95 -3.66
N ALA A 89 -3.61 8.98 -3.37
CA ALA A 89 -3.11 9.90 -4.40
C ALA A 89 -2.29 9.19 -5.48
N CYS A 90 -1.51 8.16 -5.14
CA CYS A 90 -0.84 7.31 -6.13
C CYS A 90 -1.83 6.64 -7.09
N GLY A 91 -2.98 6.20 -6.58
CA GLY A 91 -4.03 5.60 -7.40
C GLY A 91 -4.63 6.59 -8.41
N PHE A 92 -4.77 7.84 -8.02
CA PHE A 92 -5.23 8.90 -8.93
C PHE A 92 -4.26 9.20 -10.07
N HIS A 93 -2.96 9.07 -9.84
CA HIS A 93 -1.94 9.37 -10.85
C HIS A 93 -2.02 8.46 -12.08
N GLY A 94 -2.54 7.24 -11.95
CA GLY A 94 -2.69 6.27 -13.05
C GLY A 94 -4.04 6.30 -13.77
N ILE A 95 -4.91 7.25 -13.46
CA ILE A 95 -6.26 7.30 -14.03
C ILE A 95 -6.22 7.80 -15.49
N HIS A 96 -6.92 7.09 -16.35
CA HIS A 96 -7.23 7.54 -17.70
C HIS A 96 -8.64 8.15 -17.73
N ALA A 97 -8.75 9.45 -18.00
CA ALA A 97 -10.00 10.21 -17.99
C ALA A 97 -11.10 9.68 -18.94
N SER A 98 -10.75 8.79 -19.88
CA SER A 98 -11.69 8.21 -20.85
C SER A 98 -12.55 7.07 -20.29
N ARG A 99 -12.33 6.64 -19.06
CA ARG A 99 -13.07 5.51 -18.46
C ARG A 99 -13.54 5.85 -17.05
N PRO A 100 -14.75 5.43 -16.66
CA PRO A 100 -15.13 5.43 -15.24
C PRO A 100 -14.12 4.62 -14.43
N THR A 101 -13.53 5.24 -13.42
CA THR A 101 -12.46 4.63 -12.60
C THR A 101 -12.84 4.71 -11.14
N LEU A 102 -12.70 3.60 -10.43
CA LEU A 102 -12.83 3.53 -8.98
C LEU A 102 -11.43 3.55 -8.36
N VAL A 103 -11.14 4.57 -7.57
CA VAL A 103 -9.90 4.64 -6.79
C VAL A 103 -10.18 4.20 -5.37
N MET A 104 -9.49 3.15 -4.93
CA MET A 104 -9.65 2.62 -3.58
C MET A 104 -8.89 3.49 -2.57
N SER A 105 -9.61 4.01 -1.58
CA SER A 105 -9.00 4.69 -0.45
C SER A 105 -8.47 3.66 0.53
N THR A 106 -7.15 3.62 0.72
CA THR A 106 -6.46 2.58 1.49
C THR A 106 -5.97 3.05 2.86
N ALA A 107 -6.00 4.36 3.11
CA ALA A 107 -5.60 4.94 4.38
C ALA A 107 -6.37 6.24 4.68
N HIS A 108 -6.25 6.72 5.92
CA HIS A 108 -6.80 8.02 6.31
C HIS A 108 -5.70 9.08 6.26
N PRO A 109 -5.95 10.30 5.72
CA PRO A 109 -4.94 11.36 5.58
C PRO A 109 -4.29 11.78 6.90
N ALA A 110 -4.99 11.69 8.02
CA ALA A 110 -4.43 11.99 9.35
C ALA A 110 -3.25 11.08 9.77
N LYS A 111 -3.02 9.97 9.07
CA LYS A 111 -1.82 9.13 9.27
C LYS A 111 -0.55 9.75 8.65
N PHE A 112 -0.70 10.75 7.80
CA PHE A 112 0.38 11.36 7.02
C PHE A 112 0.41 12.88 7.17
N PRO A 113 0.47 13.41 8.41
CA PRO A 113 0.29 14.83 8.68
C PRO A 113 1.30 15.70 7.93
N MET A 114 2.55 15.26 7.81
CA MET A 114 3.60 16.02 7.12
C MET A 114 3.30 16.16 5.61
N ALA A 115 2.87 15.08 4.95
CA ALA A 115 2.55 15.12 3.52
C ALA A 115 1.31 15.99 3.25
N ILE A 116 0.30 15.90 4.09
CA ILE A 116 -0.92 16.72 3.96
C ILE A 116 -0.60 18.19 4.20
N GLN A 117 0.14 18.52 5.26
CA GLN A 117 0.58 19.88 5.54
C GLN A 117 1.40 20.47 4.39
N GLN A 118 2.30 19.68 3.80
CA GLN A 118 3.13 20.12 2.66
C GLN A 118 2.29 20.31 1.39
N ALA A 119 1.28 19.47 1.18
CA ALA A 119 0.45 19.55 0.00
C ALA A 119 -0.55 20.73 0.03
N ILE A 120 -1.26 20.88 1.13
CA ILE A 120 -2.43 21.78 1.22
C ILE A 120 -2.42 22.72 2.43
N GLY A 121 -1.39 22.67 3.28
CA GLY A 121 -1.27 23.58 4.44
C GLY A 121 -2.29 23.33 5.56
N VAL A 122 -2.98 22.19 5.55
CA VAL A 122 -4.06 21.86 6.50
C VAL A 122 -3.62 20.72 7.41
N GLU A 123 -3.97 20.82 8.68
CA GLU A 123 -3.84 19.70 9.62
C GLU A 123 -5.13 18.88 9.59
N VAL A 124 -4.99 17.59 9.37
CA VAL A 124 -6.10 16.62 9.40
C VAL A 124 -5.93 15.72 10.62
N THR A 125 -6.92 15.68 11.47
CA THR A 125 -6.94 14.85 12.68
C THR A 125 -8.00 13.75 12.57
N HIS A 126 -7.89 12.72 13.40
CA HIS A 126 -8.90 11.67 13.52
C HIS A 126 -9.02 11.27 15.00
N PRO A 127 -10.24 11.20 15.56
CA PRO A 127 -10.44 10.96 17.00
C PRO A 127 -9.71 9.71 17.52
N THR A 128 -9.73 8.62 16.74
CA THR A 128 -9.03 7.39 17.12
C THR A 128 -7.52 7.57 17.17
N LEU A 129 -6.93 8.32 16.23
CA LEU A 129 -5.49 8.57 16.22
C LEU A 129 -5.08 9.48 17.38
N GLU A 130 -5.90 10.48 17.71
CA GLU A 130 -5.65 11.34 18.88
C GLU A 130 -5.72 10.52 20.17
N LYS A 131 -6.71 9.64 20.30
CA LYS A 131 -6.80 8.73 21.44
C LYS A 131 -5.56 7.81 21.56
N LEU A 132 -5.05 7.31 20.43
CA LEU A 132 -3.85 6.45 20.43
C LEU A 132 -2.61 7.18 20.94
N LYS A 133 -2.49 8.50 20.77
CA LYS A 133 -1.36 9.28 21.30
C LYS A 133 -1.30 9.28 22.84
N THR A 134 -2.41 9.02 23.51
CA THR A 134 -2.51 8.99 24.97
C THR A 134 -2.36 7.58 25.57
N ILE A 135 -2.32 6.55 24.74
CA ILE A 135 -2.20 5.17 25.18
C ILE A 135 -0.71 4.81 25.29
N GLN A 136 -0.34 4.20 26.41
CA GLN A 136 1.01 3.71 26.61
C GLN A 136 1.31 2.57 25.62
N ASP A 137 2.41 2.70 24.87
CA ASP A 137 2.88 1.65 23.97
C ASP A 137 3.21 0.37 24.75
N THR A 138 2.65 -0.74 24.30
CA THR A 138 3.03 -2.07 24.77
C THR A 138 3.85 -2.75 23.67
N ARG A 139 5.11 -3.01 23.97
CA ARG A 139 6.05 -3.64 23.02
C ARG A 139 6.61 -4.92 23.63
N PHE A 140 6.69 -5.93 22.80
CA PHE A 140 7.34 -7.19 23.14
C PHE A 140 8.47 -7.44 22.15
N THR A 141 9.65 -7.73 22.67
CA THR A 141 10.79 -8.12 21.84
C THR A 141 10.84 -9.64 21.79
N MET A 142 10.94 -10.19 20.60
CA MET A 142 11.09 -11.63 20.39
C MET A 142 12.01 -11.88 19.20
N GLY A 143 12.52 -13.11 19.08
CA GLY A 143 13.31 -13.53 17.93
C GLY A 143 12.49 -13.60 16.64
N SER A 144 13.17 -13.80 15.53
CA SER A 144 12.56 -13.92 14.20
C SER A 144 11.97 -15.31 13.90
N ASN A 145 11.98 -16.22 14.88
CA ASN A 145 11.48 -17.57 14.71
C ASN A 145 9.93 -17.62 14.78
N PRO A 146 9.25 -18.08 13.72
CA PRO A 146 7.79 -18.19 13.71
C PRO A 146 7.20 -19.03 14.85
N SER A 147 7.95 -20.03 15.37
CA SER A 147 7.51 -20.86 16.49
C SER A 147 7.43 -20.07 17.80
N GLU A 148 8.36 -19.13 18.02
CA GLU A 148 8.34 -18.26 19.19
C GLU A 148 7.12 -17.33 19.16
N LEU A 149 6.82 -16.76 17.98
CA LEU A 149 5.65 -15.93 17.79
C LEU A 149 4.36 -16.71 18.08
N ARG A 150 4.24 -17.94 17.56
CA ARG A 150 3.10 -18.81 17.82
C ARG A 150 2.95 -19.09 19.31
N SER A 151 4.02 -19.51 19.98
CA SER A 151 4.01 -19.79 21.42
C SER A 151 3.62 -18.55 22.24
N PHE A 152 4.12 -17.39 21.83
CA PHE A 152 3.74 -16.13 22.47
C PHE A 152 2.24 -15.83 22.33
N ILE A 153 1.66 -15.96 21.14
CA ILE A 153 0.23 -15.78 20.89
C ILE A 153 -0.59 -16.77 21.71
N ASP A 154 -0.23 -18.05 21.67
CA ASP A 154 -0.93 -19.11 22.40
C ASP A 154 -0.91 -18.89 23.93
N SER A 155 0.19 -18.35 24.46
CA SER A 155 0.29 -18.02 25.87
C SER A 155 -0.63 -16.88 26.30
N ARG A 156 -0.93 -15.96 25.41
CA ARG A 156 -1.83 -14.82 25.68
C ARG A 156 -3.30 -15.19 25.56
N LEU A 157 -3.63 -16.07 24.61
CA LEU A 157 -5.02 -16.51 24.40
C LEU A 157 -5.55 -17.44 25.53
N LYS A 158 -4.66 -18.12 26.25
CA LYS A 158 -5.06 -18.99 27.37
C LYS A 158 -5.45 -18.23 28.65
N HIS A 159 -5.28 -16.92 28.68
CA HIS A 159 -5.57 -16.07 29.85
C HIS A 159 -6.77 -15.13 29.61
N THR A 160 -7.53 -15.34 28.54
CA THR A 160 -8.78 -14.66 28.24
C THR A 160 -9.94 -15.62 28.38
#